data_6b3f538168dd4216eb2d8a8f3423b94e
#
_entry.id   6b3f538168dd4216eb2d8a8f3423b94e
#
_cell.length_a   1.000
_cell.length_b   1.000
_cell.length_c   1.000
_cell.angle_alpha   90.00
_cell.angle_beta   90.00
_cell.angle_gamma   90.00
#
_symmetry.space_group_name_H-M   'P 1'
#
loop_
_entity.id
_entity.type
_entity.pdbx_description
1 polymer ?
#
loop_
_entity_poly.entity_id
_entity_poly.type
_entity_poly.pdbx_seq_one_letter_code
_entity_poly.pdbx_strand_id
1 'polypeptide(L)'
;SYSMMRSINLIVIHCSATREDKSFTEYDLDICHRRRGFNGTGYHFYIRKNGDIKSTRPIEKIGAHVRCFNSESIGICYEGGLDC
;
A
#
# COMPACT_ATOMS: atom_id res chain seq x y z
N SER A 1 10.15 -18.67 -16.16
CA SER A 1 10.12 -17.74 -15.21
C SER A 1 10.98 -18.10 -14.07
N TYR A 2 10.80 -17.50 -13.14
CA TYR A 2 11.58 -17.75 -12.03
C TYR A 2 10.77 -17.52 -10.81
N SER A 3 11.22 -18.02 -9.74
CA SER A 3 10.49 -17.87 -8.53
C SER A 3 10.65 -16.48 -7.99
N MET A 4 9.74 -16.12 -7.17
CA MET A 4 9.83 -14.90 -6.44
C MET A 4 11.05 -14.93 -5.55
N MET A 5 11.74 -13.81 -5.50
CA MET A 5 12.98 -13.72 -4.76
C MET A 5 12.81 -13.62 -3.26
N ARG A 6 11.62 -13.35 -2.76
CA ARG A 6 11.39 -13.24 -1.33
C ARG A 6 10.27 -14.14 -0.86
N SER A 7 10.36 -14.60 0.38
CA SER A 7 9.33 -15.39 1.00
C SER A 7 8.34 -14.49 1.71
N ILE A 8 7.08 -14.64 1.37
CA ILE A 8 6.01 -13.85 1.96
C ILE A 8 5.21 -14.73 2.90
N ASN A 9 5.09 -14.33 4.15
CA ASN A 9 4.31 -15.07 5.13
C ASN A 9 3.36 -14.17 5.93
N LEU A 10 3.27 -12.89 5.59
CA LEU A 10 2.40 -11.94 6.26
C LEU A 10 1.67 -11.07 5.25
N ILE A 11 0.43 -10.74 5.60
CA ILE A 11 -0.30 -9.68 4.92
C ILE A 11 -0.61 -8.64 5.98
N VAL A 12 -0.20 -7.39 5.74
CA VAL A 12 -0.42 -6.31 6.67
C VAL A 12 -1.37 -5.30 6.05
N ILE A 13 -2.45 -5.02 6.74
CA ILE A 13 -3.50 -4.14 6.23
C ILE A 13 -3.41 -2.80 6.93
N HIS A 14 -3.38 -1.74 6.12
CA HIS A 14 -3.32 -0.36 6.59
C HIS A 14 -4.52 0.41 6.05
N CYS A 15 -4.76 1.59 6.59
CA CYS A 15 -5.74 2.52 6.01
C CYS A 15 -5.02 3.79 5.61
N SER A 16 -5.63 4.53 4.67
CA SER A 16 -5.05 5.81 4.24
C SER A 16 -5.28 6.91 5.29
N ALA A 17 -6.18 6.67 6.24
CA ALA A 17 -6.57 7.63 7.26
C ALA A 17 -7.08 8.92 6.63
N THR A 18 -7.94 8.77 5.63
CA THR A 18 -8.55 9.89 4.92
C THR A 18 -10.05 9.93 5.19
N ARG A 19 -10.65 11.09 4.94
CA ARG A 19 -12.08 11.30 5.21
C ARG A 19 -12.95 10.54 4.22
N GLU A 20 -14.08 10.01 4.70
CA GLU A 20 -15.00 9.28 3.84
C GLU A 20 -15.67 10.14 2.79
N ASP A 21 -15.86 11.43 3.08
CA ASP A 21 -16.51 12.34 2.15
C ASP A 21 -15.61 12.84 1.04
N LYS A 22 -14.36 12.37 1.00
CA LYS A 22 -13.42 12.75 -0.05
C LYS A 22 -12.85 11.52 -0.71
N SER A 23 -12.55 11.67 -2.00
CA SER A 23 -11.89 10.63 -2.75
C SER A 23 -10.39 10.70 -2.50
N PHE A 24 -9.77 9.56 -2.28
CA PHE A 24 -8.32 9.47 -2.13
C PHE A 24 -7.86 8.22 -2.85
N THR A 25 -7.29 8.42 -4.02
CA THR A 25 -6.92 7.30 -4.90
C THR A 25 -5.46 6.90 -4.71
N GLU A 26 -5.06 5.85 -5.41
CA GLU A 26 -3.65 5.41 -5.40
C GLU A 26 -2.73 6.50 -5.94
N TYR A 27 -3.22 7.35 -6.83
CA TYR A 27 -2.43 8.46 -7.33
C TYR A 27 -2.17 9.51 -6.26
N ASP A 28 -3.18 9.79 -5.46
CA ASP A 28 -3.03 10.72 -4.34
C ASP A 28 -2.06 10.16 -3.30
N LEU A 29 -2.15 8.86 -3.04
CA LEU A 29 -1.26 8.19 -2.12
C LEU A 29 0.18 8.26 -2.62
N ASP A 30 0.39 8.03 -3.92
CA ASP A 30 1.71 8.09 -4.52
C ASP A 30 2.32 9.48 -4.36
N ILE A 31 1.53 10.52 -4.62
CA ILE A 31 1.99 11.90 -4.46
C ILE A 31 2.38 12.18 -3.01
N CYS A 32 1.57 11.74 -2.06
CA CYS A 32 1.87 11.92 -0.65
C CYS A 32 3.18 11.27 -0.25
N HIS A 33 3.40 10.03 -0.71
CA HIS A 33 4.62 9.30 -0.37
C HIS A 33 5.84 9.95 -1.01
N ARG A 34 5.73 10.40 -2.26
CA ARG A 34 6.85 11.06 -2.94
C ARG A 34 7.21 12.37 -2.26
N ARG A 35 6.23 13.12 -1.76
CA ARG A 35 6.48 14.35 -1.01
C ARG A 35 7.20 14.09 0.30
N ARG A 36 7.07 12.90 0.84
CA ARG A 36 7.77 12.49 2.06
C ARG A 36 9.13 11.87 1.78
N GLY A 37 9.57 11.85 0.53
CA GLY A 37 10.89 11.36 0.16
C GLY A 37 10.93 9.92 -0.31
N PHE A 38 9.78 9.25 -0.43
CA PHE A 38 9.74 7.89 -0.96
C PHE A 38 9.66 7.91 -2.48
N ASN A 39 10.01 6.80 -3.12
CA ASN A 39 9.98 6.67 -4.58
C ASN A 39 8.62 6.20 -5.11
N GLY A 40 7.57 6.42 -4.37
CA GLY A 40 6.23 5.97 -4.70
C GLY A 40 5.57 5.36 -3.47
N THR A 41 4.47 4.64 -3.65
CA THR A 41 3.79 4.04 -2.51
C THR A 41 4.61 2.90 -1.93
N GLY A 42 4.53 2.74 -0.64
CA GLY A 42 5.17 1.62 0.04
C GLY A 42 4.29 0.38 0.11
N TYR A 43 3.05 0.46 -0.35
CA TYR A 43 2.11 -0.63 -0.33
C TYR A 43 2.08 -1.36 -1.66
N HIS A 44 1.76 -2.64 -1.65
CA HIS A 44 1.66 -3.41 -2.87
C HIS A 44 0.30 -3.25 -3.54
N PHE A 45 -0.75 -3.07 -2.74
CA PHE A 45 -2.10 -2.89 -3.26
C PHE A 45 -2.81 -1.76 -2.54
N TYR A 46 -3.71 -1.12 -3.25
CA TYR A 46 -4.56 -0.08 -2.69
C TYR A 46 -6.01 -0.41 -3.04
N ILE A 47 -6.89 -0.42 -2.05
CA ILE A 47 -8.29 -0.72 -2.26
C ILE A 47 -9.10 0.57 -2.12
N ARG A 48 -9.73 0.98 -3.21
CA ARG A 48 -10.57 2.17 -3.22
C ARG A 48 -11.87 1.92 -2.47
N LYS A 49 -12.54 2.99 -2.06
CA LYS A 49 -13.82 2.90 -1.33
C LYS A 49 -14.86 2.06 -2.07
N ASN A 50 -14.85 2.10 -3.40
CA ASN A 50 -15.81 1.34 -4.18
C ASN A 50 -15.45 -0.14 -4.32
N GLY A 51 -14.36 -0.57 -3.72
CA GLY A 51 -13.92 -1.95 -3.77
C GLY A 51 -12.89 -2.26 -4.85
N ASP A 52 -12.55 -1.29 -5.71
CA ASP A 52 -11.56 -1.52 -6.75
C ASP A 52 -10.19 -1.74 -6.11
N ILE A 53 -9.50 -2.79 -6.56
CA ILE A 53 -8.17 -3.13 -6.06
C ILE A 53 -7.16 -2.71 -7.12
N LYS A 54 -6.21 -1.87 -6.71
CA LYS A 54 -5.18 -1.37 -7.61
C LYS A 54 -3.81 -1.85 -7.17
N SER A 55 -3.02 -2.35 -8.11
CA SER A 55 -1.64 -2.72 -7.84
C SER A 55 -0.79 -1.45 -7.87
N THR A 56 -0.07 -1.21 -6.79
CA THR A 56 0.73 0.02 -6.67
C THR A 56 2.22 -0.26 -6.56
N ARG A 57 2.59 -1.52 -6.37
CA ARG A 57 3.99 -1.92 -6.28
C ARG A 57 4.08 -3.40 -6.58
N PRO A 58 5.05 -3.85 -7.39
CA PRO A 58 5.19 -5.28 -7.67
C PRO A 58 5.40 -6.09 -6.39
N ILE A 59 4.76 -7.24 -6.32
CA ILE A 59 4.88 -8.12 -5.15
C ILE A 59 6.32 -8.56 -4.91
N GLU A 60 7.09 -8.72 -5.97
CA GLU A 60 8.49 -9.14 -5.87
C GLU A 60 9.33 -8.09 -5.16
N LYS A 61 8.90 -6.84 -5.13
CA LYS A 61 9.64 -5.79 -4.46
C LYS A 61 9.23 -5.69 -3.00
N ILE A 62 10.23 -5.50 -2.15
CA ILE A 62 9.98 -5.27 -0.73
C ILE A 62 9.28 -3.94 -0.57
N GLY A 63 8.22 -3.91 0.23
CA GLY A 63 7.47 -2.69 0.47
C GLY A 63 8.16 -1.76 1.45
N ALA A 64 7.52 -0.65 1.72
CA ALA A 64 7.98 0.32 2.71
C ALA A 64 6.75 0.77 3.49
N HIS A 65 6.16 -0.16 4.25
CA HIS A 65 4.90 0.10 4.93
C HIS A 65 4.87 -0.35 6.39
N VAL A 66 5.72 -1.29 6.77
CA VAL A 66 5.79 -1.73 8.16
C VAL A 66 7.23 -2.08 8.51
N ARG A 67 7.79 -1.30 9.40
CA ARG A 67 9.20 -1.45 9.80
C ARG A 67 9.44 -2.84 10.36
N CYS A 68 10.56 -3.44 9.98
CA CYS A 68 11.01 -4.76 10.41
C CYS A 68 10.28 -5.93 9.75
N PHE A 69 9.16 -5.70 9.07
CA PHE A 69 8.40 -6.78 8.46
C PHE A 69 8.23 -6.63 6.95
N ASN A 70 8.80 -5.58 6.36
CA ASN A 70 8.63 -5.33 4.94
C ASN A 70 9.14 -6.48 4.06
N SER A 71 10.21 -7.14 4.45
CA SER A 71 10.84 -8.15 3.61
C SER A 71 9.99 -9.41 3.47
N GLU A 72 9.07 -9.66 4.38
CA GLU A 72 8.27 -10.89 4.41
C GLU A 72 6.78 -10.65 4.27
N SER A 73 6.36 -9.44 3.93
CA SER A 73 4.94 -9.10 3.91
C SER A 73 4.48 -8.48 2.61
N ILE A 74 3.17 -8.56 2.40
CA ILE A 74 2.47 -7.77 1.40
C ILE A 74 1.73 -6.68 2.15
N GLY A 75 1.89 -5.43 1.72
CA GLY A 75 1.19 -4.31 2.30
C GLY A 75 -0.03 -3.97 1.47
N ILE A 76 -1.18 -3.88 2.12
CA ILE A 76 -2.43 -3.49 1.50
C ILE A 76 -2.94 -2.26 2.25
N CYS A 77 -3.26 -1.21 1.50
CA CYS A 77 -3.82 0.00 2.08
C CYS A 77 -5.23 0.19 1.53
N TYR A 78 -6.19 0.47 2.40
CA TYR A 78 -7.54 0.77 1.91
C TYR A 78 -7.86 2.24 2.14
N GLU A 79 -8.72 2.75 1.27
CA GLU A 79 -9.14 4.16 1.30
C GLU A 79 -10.08 4.41 2.47
N GLY A 80 -9.78 5.43 3.28
CA GLY A 80 -10.62 5.83 4.39
C GLY A 80 -9.97 5.62 5.73
N GLY A 81 -10.77 5.36 6.74
CA GLY A 81 -10.29 5.03 8.06
C GLY A 81 -10.06 6.19 9.01
N LEU A 82 -10.30 7.42 8.57
CA LEU A 82 -10.08 8.56 9.46
C LEU A 82 -11.04 8.57 10.64
N ASP A 83 -12.25 8.11 10.41
CA ASP A 83 -13.30 8.12 11.43
C ASP A 83 -13.43 6.81 12.18
N CYS A 84 -12.47 5.92 12.04
CA CYS A 84 -12.46 4.64 12.73
C CYS A 84 -12.01 4.78 14.16
#